data_b3e1ad90330c9453caf9c72a88908302
#
_entry.id   b3e1ad90330c9453caf9c72a88908302
#
_cell.length_a   1.000
_cell.length_b   1.000
_cell.length_c   1.000
_cell.angle_alpha   90.00
_cell.angle_beta   90.00
_cell.angle_gamma   90.00
#
_symmetry.space_group_name_H-M   'P 1'
#
loop_
_entity.id
_entity.type
_entity.pdbx_description
1 polymer ?
#
loop_
_entity_poly.entity_id
_entity_poly.type
_entity_poly.pdbx_seq_one_letter_code
_entity_poly.pdbx_strand_id
1 'polypeptide(L)'
;MRKKEAQYLSKVADIGCIICYRLGYIGTPAEIHHIRGIGLGMGVRNSNYATIPLCPEHHRGNTGYHGMGRKAFERRYEVTELQLAQQVQEILNEEDESREEDEQGL
;
A
#
# COMPACT_ATOMS: atom_id res chain seq x y z
N MET A 1 -9.28 17.14 -3.58
CA MET A 1 -9.25 15.69 -3.84
C MET A 1 -10.65 15.20 -4.18
N ARG A 2 -10.78 14.41 -5.20
CA ARG A 2 -12.09 13.87 -5.60
C ARG A 2 -12.55 12.81 -4.62
N LYS A 3 -13.87 12.65 -4.50
CA LYS A 3 -14.47 11.70 -3.56
C LYS A 3 -14.00 10.26 -3.79
N LYS A 4 -13.90 9.82 -5.04
CA LYS A 4 -13.44 8.46 -5.36
C LYS A 4 -11.99 8.23 -4.93
N GLU A 5 -11.13 9.24 -5.10
CA GLU A 5 -9.74 9.15 -4.67
C GLU A 5 -9.63 9.06 -3.15
N ALA A 6 -10.42 9.87 -2.43
CA ALA A 6 -10.44 9.82 -0.98
C ALA A 6 -10.93 8.46 -0.47
N GLN A 7 -11.94 7.90 -1.10
CA GLN A 7 -12.46 6.56 -0.77
C GLN A 7 -11.40 5.48 -1.03
N TYR A 8 -10.67 5.59 -2.14
CA TYR A 8 -9.61 4.66 -2.47
C TYR A 8 -8.49 4.71 -1.43
N LEU A 9 -8.02 5.91 -1.07
CA LEU A 9 -6.99 6.07 -0.06
C LEU A 9 -7.42 5.52 1.30
N SER A 10 -8.69 5.68 1.65
CA SER A 10 -9.25 5.12 2.86
C SER A 10 -9.17 3.59 2.85
N LYS A 11 -9.48 2.96 1.74
CA LYS A 11 -9.36 1.50 1.58
C LYS A 11 -7.91 1.04 1.71
N VAL A 12 -6.98 1.77 1.12
CA VAL A 12 -5.54 1.46 1.22
C VAL A 12 -5.11 1.55 2.69
N ALA A 13 -5.45 2.63 3.37
CA ALA A 13 -5.10 2.82 4.78
C ALA A 13 -5.67 1.72 5.67
N ASP A 14 -6.89 1.26 5.38
CA ASP A 14 -7.57 0.23 6.17
C ASP A 14 -6.88 -1.13 6.11
N ILE A 15 -6.07 -1.39 5.07
CA ILE A 15 -5.27 -2.62 5.02
C ILE A 15 -4.28 -2.67 6.20
N GLY A 16 -3.83 -1.52 6.66
CA GLY A 16 -2.74 -1.40 7.61
C GLY A 16 -1.39 -1.47 6.90
N CYS A 17 -0.32 -1.29 7.64
CA CYS A 17 1.04 -1.29 7.09
C CYS A 17 1.33 -2.57 6.30
N ILE A 18 1.70 -2.42 5.03
CA ILE A 18 1.96 -3.59 4.17
C ILE A 18 3.24 -4.32 4.58
N ILE A 19 4.23 -3.64 5.13
CA ILE A 19 5.43 -4.28 5.65
C ILE A 19 5.09 -5.10 6.89
N CYS A 20 4.34 -4.53 7.84
CA CYS A 20 3.86 -5.29 9.00
C CYS A 20 3.02 -6.49 8.58
N TYR A 21 2.16 -6.31 7.58
CA TYR A 21 1.34 -7.38 7.01
C TYR A 21 2.22 -8.56 6.56
N ARG A 22 3.30 -8.26 5.83
CA ARG A 22 4.24 -9.29 5.35
C ARG A 22 4.99 -9.95 6.50
N LEU A 23 5.17 -9.24 7.61
CA LEU A 23 5.82 -9.78 8.81
C LEU A 23 4.83 -10.54 9.72
N GLY A 24 3.56 -10.59 9.36
CA GLY A 24 2.55 -11.31 10.11
C GLY A 24 1.69 -10.46 11.03
N TYR A 25 1.84 -9.15 10.99
CA TYR A 25 1.09 -8.21 11.84
C TYR A 25 0.05 -7.48 11.02
N ILE A 26 -1.17 -7.97 11.05
CA ILE A 26 -2.30 -7.43 10.26
C ILE A 26 -2.93 -6.25 11.01
N GLY A 27 -3.20 -5.16 10.28
CA GLY A 27 -3.97 -4.04 10.83
C GLY A 27 -3.16 -2.99 11.57
N THR A 28 -1.84 -2.97 11.44
CA THR A 28 -1.03 -1.91 12.04
C THR A 28 -1.40 -0.56 11.40
N PRO A 29 -1.79 0.45 12.19
CA PRO A 29 -2.18 1.75 11.62
C PRO A 29 -1.14 2.32 10.68
N ALA A 30 -1.58 2.80 9.53
CA ALA A 30 -0.70 3.17 8.43
C ALA A 30 -0.96 4.56 7.91
N GLU A 31 0.11 5.17 7.41
CA GLU A 31 0.12 6.40 6.64
C GLU A 31 0.16 6.03 5.16
N ILE A 32 -0.24 6.96 4.30
CA ILE A 32 -0.21 6.75 2.85
C ILE A 32 1.17 7.16 2.31
N HIS A 33 1.82 6.25 1.61
CA HIS A 33 3.08 6.52 0.91
C HIS A 33 2.82 6.50 -0.60
N HIS A 34 3.09 7.63 -1.26
CA HIS A 34 2.95 7.74 -2.72
C HIS A 34 4.19 7.18 -3.40
N ILE A 35 3.98 6.27 -4.34
CA ILE A 35 5.06 5.67 -5.11
C ILE A 35 5.38 6.56 -6.30
N ARG A 36 6.67 6.79 -6.54
CA ARG A 36 7.14 7.55 -7.69
C ARG A 36 7.75 6.57 -8.69
N GLY A 37 6.94 6.23 -9.67
CA GLY A 37 7.15 5.09 -10.28
C GLY A 37 7.89 4.76 -11.50
N ILE A 38 9.00 4.19 -11.28
CA ILE A 38 9.64 3.38 -12.32
C ILE A 38 8.72 2.16 -12.53
N GLY A 39 8.26 1.98 -13.76
CA GLY A 39 7.41 0.85 -14.11
C GLY A 39 5.91 1.08 -14.01
N LEU A 40 5.48 2.25 -13.51
CA LEU A 40 4.06 2.58 -13.42
C LEU A 40 3.56 3.39 -14.62
N GLY A 41 4.46 3.77 -15.52
CA GLY A 41 4.12 4.57 -16.70
C GLY A 41 4.02 6.05 -16.39
N MET A 42 4.01 6.84 -17.45
CA MET A 42 3.85 8.29 -17.35
C MET A 42 2.40 8.60 -16.97
N GLY A 43 2.20 9.60 -16.13
CA GLY A 43 0.87 10.04 -15.71
C GLY A 43 0.38 9.42 -14.41
N VAL A 44 1.01 8.34 -13.91
CA VAL A 44 0.67 7.80 -12.59
C VAL A 44 1.60 8.33 -11.50
N ARG A 45 2.60 9.12 -11.88
CA ARG A 45 3.49 9.77 -10.92
C ARG A 45 2.67 10.68 -10.01
N ASN A 46 2.84 10.53 -8.70
CA ASN A 46 2.09 11.24 -7.67
C ASN A 46 0.58 10.94 -7.69
N SER A 47 0.15 9.90 -8.40
CA SER A 47 -1.24 9.49 -8.39
C SER A 47 -1.64 8.93 -7.01
N ASN A 48 -2.84 9.28 -6.55
CA ASN A 48 -3.40 8.69 -5.34
C ASN A 48 -3.69 7.19 -5.50
N TYR A 49 -3.73 6.68 -6.74
CA TYR A 49 -3.90 5.25 -7.02
C TYR A 49 -2.58 4.48 -7.00
N ALA A 50 -1.44 5.18 -6.93
CA ALA A 50 -0.12 4.59 -6.83
C ALA A 50 0.42 4.79 -5.41
N THR A 51 -0.21 4.12 -4.45
CA THR A 51 0.07 4.30 -3.02
C THR A 51 0.15 2.97 -2.30
N ILE A 52 0.93 2.96 -1.22
CA ILE A 52 1.00 1.82 -0.31
C ILE A 52 0.84 2.31 1.13
N PRO A 53 0.26 1.48 2.02
CA PRO A 53 0.13 1.84 3.42
C PRO A 53 1.39 1.43 4.19
N LEU A 54 1.99 2.37 4.91
CA LEU A 54 3.16 2.12 5.76
C LEU A 54 2.94 2.75 7.12
N CYS A 55 3.21 2.01 8.19
CA CYS A 55 3.14 2.58 9.53
C CYS A 55 4.22 3.66 9.71
N PRO A 56 4.11 4.53 10.71
CA PRO A 56 5.11 5.59 10.90
C PRO A 56 6.55 5.09 10.92
N GLU A 57 6.81 3.96 11.57
CA GLU A 57 8.17 3.40 11.60
C GLU A 57 8.65 2.96 10.21
N HIS A 58 7.83 2.21 9.48
CA HIS A 58 8.21 1.71 8.15
C HIS A 58 8.11 2.77 7.04
N HIS A 59 7.46 3.90 7.32
CA HIS A 59 7.38 5.01 6.39
C HIS A 59 8.54 6.00 6.59
N ARG A 60 8.68 6.54 7.79
CA ARG A 60 9.62 7.64 8.09
C ARG A 60 10.54 7.39 9.27
N GLY A 61 10.46 6.22 9.89
CA GLY A 61 11.35 5.84 10.98
C GLY A 61 12.69 5.32 10.46
N ASN A 62 13.56 4.96 11.38
CA ASN A 62 14.91 4.49 11.06
C ASN A 62 14.92 3.19 10.24
N THR A 63 13.88 2.37 10.35
CA THR A 63 13.74 1.14 9.58
C THR A 63 12.73 1.30 8.44
N GLY A 64 12.40 2.54 8.09
CA GLY A 64 11.40 2.86 7.09
C GLY A 64 11.97 3.43 5.80
N TYR A 65 11.08 3.61 4.84
CA TYR A 65 11.42 4.06 3.49
C TYR A 65 12.19 5.38 3.49
N HIS A 66 11.65 6.40 4.19
CA HIS A 66 12.31 7.72 4.19
C HIS A 66 13.53 7.78 5.10
N GLY A 67 13.57 6.98 6.15
CA GLY A 67 14.72 6.95 7.04
C GLY A 67 15.94 6.24 6.45
N MET A 68 15.70 5.17 5.68
CA MET A 68 16.77 4.36 5.08
C MET A 68 17.08 4.75 3.64
N GLY A 69 16.10 5.25 2.91
CA GLY A 69 16.15 5.40 1.47
C GLY A 69 15.66 4.15 0.75
N ARG A 70 15.19 4.35 -0.49
CA ARG A 70 14.52 3.28 -1.25
C ARG A 70 15.37 2.01 -1.39
N LYS A 71 16.61 2.15 -1.81
CA LYS A 71 17.46 0.97 -2.09
C LYS A 71 17.71 0.13 -0.83
N ALA A 72 18.01 0.78 0.28
CA ALA A 72 18.26 0.09 1.53
C ALA A 72 16.97 -0.54 2.07
N PHE A 73 15.84 0.17 1.95
CA PHE A 73 14.52 -0.33 2.35
C PHE A 73 14.16 -1.59 1.56
N GLU A 74 14.28 -1.53 0.23
CA GLU A 74 13.96 -2.68 -0.63
C GLU A 74 14.85 -3.88 -0.33
N ARG A 75 16.12 -3.62 -0.05
CA ARG A 75 17.07 -4.66 0.31
C ARG A 75 16.75 -5.30 1.66
N ARG A 76 16.42 -4.47 2.66
CA ARG A 76 16.10 -4.95 4.01
C ARG A 76 14.87 -5.84 4.02
N TYR A 77 13.82 -5.46 3.31
CA TYR A 77 12.55 -6.18 3.33
C TYR A 77 12.40 -7.15 2.15
N GLU A 78 13.42 -7.22 1.30
CA GLU A 78 13.45 -8.14 0.15
C GLU A 78 12.24 -8.00 -0.76
N VAL A 79 11.83 -6.75 -0.99
CA VAL A 79 10.65 -6.44 -1.79
C VAL A 79 10.82 -5.06 -2.41
N THR A 80 10.31 -4.87 -3.64
CA THR A 80 10.33 -3.56 -4.28
C THR A 80 9.04 -2.80 -4.00
N GLU A 81 9.09 -1.47 -4.16
CA GLU A 81 7.87 -0.65 -4.06
C GLU A 81 6.79 -1.13 -5.02
N LEU A 82 7.18 -1.50 -6.23
CA LEU A 82 6.23 -1.99 -7.23
C LEU A 82 5.56 -3.28 -6.78
N GLN A 83 6.33 -4.21 -6.23
CA GLN A 83 5.78 -5.45 -5.68
C GLN A 83 4.80 -5.18 -4.53
N LEU A 84 5.13 -4.21 -3.67
CA LEU A 84 4.23 -3.82 -2.60
C LEU A 84 2.93 -3.23 -3.13
N ALA A 85 3.03 -2.39 -4.17
CA ALA A 85 1.84 -1.82 -4.82
C ALA A 85 0.97 -2.91 -5.44
N GLN A 86 1.59 -3.91 -6.07
CA GLN A 86 0.88 -5.04 -6.65
C GLN A 86 0.16 -5.84 -5.56
N GLN A 87 0.81 -6.07 -4.44
CA GLN A 87 0.20 -6.79 -3.30
C GLN A 87 -1.00 -6.03 -2.75
N VAL A 88 -0.91 -4.70 -2.64
CA VAL A 88 -2.03 -3.86 -2.22
C VAL A 88 -3.22 -4.06 -3.16
N GLN A 89 -2.98 -4.07 -4.46
CA GLN A 89 -4.06 -4.29 -5.43
C GLN A 89 -4.69 -5.67 -5.28
N GLU A 90 -3.88 -6.69 -5.06
CA GLU A 90 -4.37 -8.04 -4.82
C GLU A 90 -5.28 -8.11 -3.59
N ILE A 91 -4.86 -7.48 -2.49
CA ILE A 91 -5.64 -7.44 -1.25
C ILE A 91 -6.97 -6.73 -1.48
N LEU A 92 -6.96 -5.58 -2.16
CA LEU A 92 -8.18 -4.83 -2.45
C LEU A 92 -9.12 -5.61 -3.35
N ASN A 93 -8.59 -6.32 -4.34
CA ASN A 93 -9.40 -7.15 -5.24
C ASN A 93 -10.04 -8.32 -4.49
N GLU A 94 -9.31 -8.96 -3.60
CA GLU A 94 -9.83 -10.06 -2.77
C GLU A 94 -10.96 -9.56 -1.87
N GLU A 95 -10.82 -8.40 -1.26
CA GLU A 95 -11.86 -7.81 -0.43
C GLU A 95 -13.12 -7.52 -1.23
N ASP A 96 -12.98 -6.97 -2.44
CA ASP A 96 -14.10 -6.68 -3.32
C ASP A 96 -14.81 -7.97 -3.77
N GLU A 97 -14.05 -9.00 -4.12
CA GLU A 97 -14.61 -10.31 -4.51
C GLU A 97 -15.38 -10.93 -3.35
N SER A 98 -14.85 -10.90 -2.14
CA SER A 98 -15.53 -11.41 -0.95
C SER A 98 -16.84 -10.69 -0.72
N ARG A 99 -16.85 -9.37 -0.89
CA ARG A 99 -18.05 -8.56 -0.72
C ARG A 99 -19.12 -8.91 -1.75
N GLU A 100 -18.73 -9.08 -3.00
CA GLU A 100 -19.64 -9.49 -4.08
C GLU A 100 -20.24 -10.87 -3.81
N GLU A 101 -19.45 -11.83 -3.36
CA GLU A 101 -19.91 -13.15 -3.01
C GLU A 101 -20.94 -13.09 -1.86
N ASP A 102 -20.69 -12.29 -0.85
CA ASP A 102 -21.62 -12.10 0.28
C ASP A 102 -22.94 -11.53 -0.19
N GLU A 103 -22.93 -10.57 -1.10
CA GLU A 103 -24.14 -9.98 -1.66
C GLU A 103 -24.93 -10.98 -2.50
N GLN A 104 -24.24 -11.81 -3.26
CA GLN A 104 -24.87 -12.82 -4.12
C GLN A 104 -25.37 -14.02 -3.33
N GLY A 105 -24.80 -14.30 -2.19
CA GLY A 105 -25.16 -15.42 -1.35
C GLY A 105 -26.47 -15.25 -0.61
N LEU A 106 -27.02 -14.06 -0.70
CA LEU A 106 -28.33 -13.77 -0.08
C LEU A 106 -29.46 -14.15 -1.02
#